data_74e103ff3b29e07d1fef34c7c3933baa
#
_entry.id   74e103ff3b29e07d1fef34c7c3933baa
#
_cell.length_a   1.000
_cell.length_b   1.000
_cell.length_c   1.000
_cell.angle_alpha   90.00
_cell.angle_beta   90.00
_cell.angle_gamma   90.00
#
_symmetry.space_group_name_H-M   'P 1'
#
loop_
_entity.id
_entity.type
_entity.pdbx_description
1 polymer ?
#
loop_
_entity_poly.entity_id
_entity_poly.type
_entity_poly.pdbx_seq_one_letter_code
_entity_poly.pdbx_strand_id
1 'polypeptide(L)'
;METTIVPQLLTEIDGVAALENVIVIGASNREDMIDPAVLRPGRLDVKIRVDRPDADGAAEIMAKHLTVDVPLHADDVVAAGSADAARATLIARTVAALYDRGADTALAELTDVSGTTHALHLADLVSGAVVADVVDRAKRHAVRDYLAAGQAPAALGVREGHLREAVAAVLEDQTDLLATVAPAEWARTSGWRGPRLRSLRMVRGVEA
;
A
#
# COMPACT_ATOMS: atom_id res chain seq x y z
N MET A 1 -4.31 16.20 26.30
CA MET A 1 -2.86 16.17 26.02
C MET A 1 -2.45 16.96 24.77
N GLU A 2 -3.35 17.22 23.82
CA GLU A 2 -3.02 17.98 22.59
C GLU A 2 -2.82 19.49 22.78
N THR A 3 -3.35 20.06 23.84
CA THR A 3 -3.37 21.51 24.07
C THR A 3 -2.01 22.13 24.42
N THR A 4 -0.98 21.34 24.69
CA THR A 4 0.31 21.87 25.14
C THR A 4 1.44 21.62 24.14
N ILE A 5 1.37 20.55 23.36
CA ILE A 5 2.48 20.13 22.47
C ILE A 5 2.57 21.02 21.23
N VAL A 6 1.46 21.29 20.56
CA VAL A 6 1.46 22.10 19.32
C VAL A 6 1.95 23.54 19.60
N PRO A 7 1.43 24.29 20.61
CA PRO A 7 1.95 25.60 20.94
C PRO A 7 3.44 25.58 21.32
N GLN A 8 3.91 24.57 22.04
CA GLN A 8 5.32 24.47 22.40
C GLN A 8 6.18 24.19 21.16
N LEU A 9 5.77 23.27 20.28
CA LEU A 9 6.46 23.02 19.01
C LEU A 9 6.55 24.29 18.16
N LEU A 10 5.48 25.06 18.07
CA LEU A 10 5.44 26.33 17.34
C LEU A 10 6.41 27.35 17.95
N THR A 11 6.47 27.42 19.28
CA THR A 11 7.40 28.33 19.98
C THR A 11 8.85 27.95 19.73
N GLU A 12 9.18 26.65 19.66
CA GLU A 12 10.53 26.19 19.37
C GLU A 12 10.92 26.38 17.90
N ILE A 13 9.98 26.22 16.96
CA ILE A 13 10.22 26.47 15.53
C ILE A 13 10.39 27.99 15.27
N ASP A 14 9.55 28.82 15.89
CA ASP A 14 9.59 30.29 15.76
C ASP A 14 10.63 30.94 16.68
N GLY A 15 11.37 30.17 17.44
CA GLY A 15 12.22 30.59 18.55
C GLY A 15 13.10 31.80 18.26
N VAL A 16 13.49 32.53 19.34
CA VAL A 16 14.27 33.76 19.30
C VAL A 16 15.63 33.63 18.60
N ALA A 17 16.14 32.42 18.46
CA ALA A 17 17.32 32.09 17.67
C ALA A 17 16.87 31.24 16.43
N ALA A 18 17.16 31.73 15.24
CA ALA A 18 16.95 30.95 14.03
C ALA A 18 17.65 29.60 14.19
N LEU A 19 16.90 28.50 13.94
CA LEU A 19 17.47 27.16 13.95
C LEU A 19 18.41 27.03 12.75
N GLU A 20 19.71 27.20 12.98
CA GLU A 20 20.71 26.99 11.93
C GLU A 20 20.98 25.49 11.77
N ASN A 21 21.01 25.03 10.50
CA ASN A 21 21.32 23.64 10.13
C ASN A 21 20.30 22.59 10.63
N VAL A 22 19.06 22.97 10.88
CA VAL A 22 17.97 22.05 11.25
C VAL A 22 16.90 22.05 10.17
N ILE A 23 16.49 20.87 9.72
CA ILE A 23 15.33 20.66 8.85
C ILE A 23 14.28 19.93 9.66
N VAL A 24 13.07 20.48 9.73
CA VAL A 24 11.93 19.83 10.38
C VAL A 24 11.06 19.19 9.32
N ILE A 25 10.84 17.88 9.43
CA ILE A 25 10.00 17.10 8.51
C ILE A 25 8.85 16.52 9.31
N GLY A 26 7.61 16.87 8.91
CA GLY A 26 6.39 16.30 9.44
C GLY A 26 5.79 15.31 8.41
N ALA A 27 5.22 14.21 8.88
CA ALA A 27 4.46 13.28 8.05
C ALA A 27 3.07 13.04 8.66
N SER A 28 2.04 13.08 7.84
CA SER A 28 0.66 12.81 8.24
C SER A 28 -0.12 12.20 7.08
N ASN A 29 -1.00 11.26 7.38
CA ASN A 29 -2.01 10.77 6.43
C ASN A 29 -3.33 11.56 6.51
N ARG A 30 -3.43 12.55 7.42
CA ARG A 30 -4.61 13.38 7.67
C ARG A 30 -4.23 14.85 7.70
N GLU A 31 -4.16 15.48 6.53
CA GLU A 31 -3.87 16.91 6.41
C GLU A 31 -4.93 17.77 7.11
N ASP A 32 -6.19 17.31 7.10
CA ASP A 32 -7.32 17.99 7.74
C ASP A 32 -7.23 18.10 9.26
N MET A 33 -6.37 17.29 9.90
CA MET A 33 -6.14 17.30 11.34
C MET A 33 -4.91 18.12 11.75
N ILE A 34 -4.13 18.61 10.80
CA ILE A 34 -2.95 19.42 11.11
C ILE A 34 -3.41 20.85 11.43
N ASP A 35 -2.97 21.38 12.58
CA ASP A 35 -3.22 22.76 12.94
C ASP A 35 -2.70 23.69 11.83
N PRO A 36 -3.55 24.56 11.24
CA PRO A 36 -3.13 25.49 10.20
C PRO A 36 -1.97 26.40 10.60
N ALA A 37 -1.79 26.66 11.89
CA ALA A 37 -0.68 27.44 12.39
C ALA A 37 0.69 26.80 12.13
N VAL A 38 0.76 25.47 12.10
CA VAL A 38 1.99 24.71 11.79
C VAL A 38 2.39 24.84 10.32
N LEU A 39 1.41 25.06 9.43
CA LEU A 39 1.61 25.12 7.98
C LEU A 39 1.86 26.55 7.45
N ARG A 40 2.06 27.53 8.32
CA ARG A 40 2.34 28.92 7.92
C ARG A 40 3.77 29.07 7.40
N PRO A 41 4.01 30.06 6.49
CA PRO A 41 5.35 30.38 6.00
C PRO A 41 6.37 30.56 7.15
N GLY A 42 7.56 30.01 6.96
CA GLY A 42 8.63 30.00 7.96
C GLY A 42 8.59 28.81 8.94
N ARG A 43 7.60 27.91 8.79
CA ARG A 43 7.45 26.68 9.58
C ARG A 43 7.45 25.46 8.64
N LEU A 44 6.43 24.60 8.70
CA LEU A 44 6.24 23.52 7.73
C LEU A 44 5.52 24.04 6.48
N ASP A 45 6.15 24.92 5.74
CA ASP A 45 5.57 25.64 4.62
C ASP A 45 5.71 24.91 3.27
N VAL A 46 6.61 23.93 3.18
CA VAL A 46 6.77 23.08 1.99
C VAL A 46 5.94 21.82 2.16
N LYS A 47 4.90 21.68 1.34
CA LYS A 47 4.04 20.50 1.34
C LYS A 47 4.44 19.58 0.21
N ILE A 48 4.82 18.37 0.55
CA ILE A 48 5.10 17.30 -0.41
C ILE A 48 4.00 16.25 -0.25
N ARG A 49 3.21 16.06 -1.31
CA ARG A 49 2.22 14.99 -1.34
C ARG A 49 2.85 13.71 -1.85
N VAL A 50 2.68 12.65 -1.08
CA VAL A 50 3.05 11.29 -1.51
C VAL A 50 1.77 10.61 -2.00
N ASP A 51 1.64 10.50 -3.32
CA ASP A 51 0.52 9.79 -3.94
C ASP A 51 0.75 8.27 -3.90
N ARG A 52 -0.30 7.49 -4.21
CA ARG A 52 -0.17 6.03 -4.38
C ARG A 52 0.76 5.76 -5.57
N PRO A 53 1.59 4.71 -5.49
CA PRO A 53 2.45 4.35 -6.60
C PRO A 53 1.61 3.91 -7.82
N ASP A 54 2.11 4.18 -8.99
CA ASP A 54 1.71 3.48 -10.22
C ASP A 54 2.40 2.11 -10.29
N ALA A 55 2.20 1.37 -11.39
CA ALA A 55 2.76 0.04 -11.54
C ALA A 55 4.30 0.04 -11.51
N ASP A 56 4.92 1.06 -12.11
CA ASP A 56 6.39 1.18 -12.14
C ASP A 56 6.93 1.48 -10.75
N GLY A 57 6.34 2.44 -10.05
CA GLY A 57 6.68 2.74 -8.65
C GLY A 57 6.44 1.56 -7.71
N ALA A 58 5.37 0.77 -7.92
CA ALA A 58 5.13 -0.44 -7.15
C ALA A 58 6.21 -1.51 -7.41
N ALA A 59 6.68 -1.65 -8.64
CA ALA A 59 7.79 -2.54 -8.97
C ALA A 59 9.09 -2.12 -8.27
N GLU A 60 9.39 -0.82 -8.25
CA GLU A 60 10.55 -0.30 -7.51
C GLU A 60 10.44 -0.52 -6.00
N ILE A 61 9.25 -0.32 -5.42
CA ILE A 61 9.00 -0.59 -4.00
C ILE A 61 9.17 -2.08 -3.72
N MET A 62 8.57 -2.94 -4.55
CA MET A 62 8.66 -4.40 -4.38
C MET A 62 10.11 -4.89 -4.46
N ALA A 63 10.93 -4.33 -5.35
CA ALA A 63 12.35 -4.65 -5.44
C ALA A 63 13.14 -4.33 -4.17
N LYS A 64 12.71 -3.32 -3.39
CA LYS A 64 13.31 -2.97 -2.09
C LYS A 64 12.96 -3.97 -0.99
N HIS A 65 11.88 -4.74 -1.14
CA HIS A 65 11.43 -5.75 -0.16
C HIS A 65 11.78 -7.17 -0.58
N LEU A 66 11.79 -7.47 -1.88
CA LEU A 66 12.24 -8.74 -2.46
C LEU A 66 13.70 -8.61 -2.91
N THR A 67 14.59 -8.38 -1.93
CA THR A 67 16.02 -8.12 -2.15
C THR A 67 16.79 -9.38 -2.56
N VAL A 68 18.08 -9.22 -2.89
CA VAL A 68 18.99 -10.33 -3.22
C VAL A 68 19.17 -11.32 -2.06
N ASP A 69 18.97 -10.87 -0.83
CA ASP A 69 19.08 -11.71 0.37
C ASP A 69 17.87 -12.61 0.58
N VAL A 70 16.76 -12.34 -0.11
CA VAL A 70 15.56 -13.19 -0.05
C VAL A 70 15.76 -14.38 -1.00
N PRO A 71 15.82 -15.61 -0.47
CA PRO A 71 15.98 -16.79 -1.31
C PRO A 71 14.74 -16.98 -2.22
N LEU A 72 14.97 -17.27 -3.49
CA LEU A 72 13.95 -17.66 -4.45
C LEU A 72 13.94 -19.16 -4.64
N HIS A 73 12.78 -19.72 -4.95
CA HIS A 73 12.64 -21.14 -5.19
C HIS A 73 13.47 -21.58 -6.41
N ALA A 74 14.13 -22.72 -6.29
CA ALA A 74 15.07 -23.19 -7.30
C ALA A 74 14.43 -23.36 -8.68
N ASP A 75 13.17 -23.82 -8.75
CA ASP A 75 12.46 -24.01 -10.02
C ASP A 75 12.26 -22.68 -10.76
N ASP A 76 11.92 -21.60 -10.05
CA ASP A 76 11.75 -20.28 -10.66
C ASP A 76 13.09 -19.73 -11.17
N VAL A 77 14.17 -19.98 -10.44
CA VAL A 77 15.52 -19.59 -10.85
C VAL A 77 15.96 -20.36 -12.10
N VAL A 78 15.73 -21.66 -12.14
CA VAL A 78 16.04 -22.51 -13.31
C VAL A 78 15.20 -22.08 -14.52
N ALA A 79 13.91 -21.83 -14.34
CA ALA A 79 13.01 -21.41 -15.41
C ALA A 79 13.41 -20.04 -16.00
N ALA A 80 13.89 -19.13 -15.18
CA ALA A 80 14.31 -17.79 -15.61
C ALA A 80 15.78 -17.70 -16.06
N GLY A 81 16.58 -18.73 -15.79
CA GLY A 81 18.01 -18.80 -16.13
C GLY A 81 18.95 -18.12 -15.14
N SER A 82 18.45 -17.26 -14.27
CA SER A 82 19.21 -16.65 -13.18
C SER A 82 18.31 -16.15 -12.04
N ALA A 83 18.87 -15.95 -10.84
CA ALA A 83 18.14 -15.44 -9.70
C ALA A 83 17.62 -14.01 -9.95
N ASP A 84 18.39 -13.16 -10.64
CA ASP A 84 17.97 -11.80 -10.94
C ASP A 84 16.84 -11.77 -11.98
N ALA A 85 16.90 -12.61 -13.01
CA ALA A 85 15.81 -12.76 -13.98
C ALA A 85 14.54 -13.34 -13.33
N ALA A 86 14.67 -14.30 -12.43
CA ALA A 86 13.56 -14.83 -11.65
C ALA A 86 12.91 -13.76 -10.79
N ARG A 87 13.72 -12.98 -10.06
CA ARG A 87 13.24 -11.87 -9.23
C ARG A 87 12.49 -10.83 -10.05
N ALA A 88 13.07 -10.39 -11.17
CA ALA A 88 12.42 -9.44 -12.07
C ALA A 88 11.08 -9.98 -12.62
N THR A 89 11.02 -11.26 -12.97
CA THR A 89 9.80 -11.92 -13.45
C THR A 89 8.74 -12.00 -12.36
N LEU A 90 9.10 -12.38 -11.14
CA LEU A 90 8.19 -12.44 -10.00
C LEU A 90 7.61 -11.06 -9.66
N ILE A 91 8.46 -10.02 -9.65
CA ILE A 91 8.04 -8.63 -9.45
C ILE A 91 7.04 -8.22 -10.53
N ALA A 92 7.40 -8.39 -11.81
CA ALA A 92 6.55 -7.97 -12.92
C ALA A 92 5.17 -8.66 -12.90
N ARG A 93 5.12 -9.98 -12.65
CA ARG A 93 3.86 -10.73 -12.57
C ARG A 93 3.01 -10.32 -11.36
N THR A 94 3.63 -10.09 -10.22
CA THR A 94 2.91 -9.67 -9.01
C THR A 94 2.34 -8.27 -9.17
N VAL A 95 3.11 -7.35 -9.73
CA VAL A 95 2.64 -5.99 -10.02
C VAL A 95 1.51 -6.02 -11.05
N ALA A 96 1.63 -6.83 -12.10
CA ALA A 96 0.55 -7.00 -13.08
C ALA A 96 -0.74 -7.49 -12.41
N ALA A 97 -0.65 -8.42 -11.46
CA ALA A 97 -1.81 -8.92 -10.70
C ALA A 97 -2.41 -7.84 -9.77
N LEU A 98 -1.58 -7.02 -9.12
CA LEU A 98 -2.03 -5.93 -8.25
C LEU A 98 -2.74 -4.80 -9.02
N TYR A 99 -2.31 -4.54 -10.26
CA TYR A 99 -2.84 -3.46 -11.11
C TYR A 99 -3.83 -3.97 -12.17
N ASP A 100 -4.20 -5.25 -12.11
CA ASP A 100 -5.25 -5.78 -12.97
C ASP A 100 -6.58 -5.07 -12.67
N ARG A 101 -7.31 -4.74 -13.76
CA ARG A 101 -8.63 -4.10 -13.71
C ARG A 101 -9.71 -5.01 -14.31
N GLY A 102 -9.48 -6.31 -14.28
CA GLY A 102 -10.47 -7.31 -14.67
C GLY A 102 -11.62 -7.42 -13.66
N ALA A 103 -12.63 -8.20 -14.02
CA ALA A 103 -13.78 -8.44 -13.14
C ALA A 103 -13.39 -9.07 -11.80
N ASP A 104 -12.34 -9.91 -11.81
CA ASP A 104 -11.87 -10.62 -10.61
C ASP A 104 -11.15 -9.73 -9.58
N THR A 105 -10.77 -8.52 -9.98
CA THR A 105 -10.11 -7.53 -9.09
C THR A 105 -11.02 -6.38 -8.72
N ALA A 106 -12.27 -6.35 -9.22
CA ALA A 106 -13.28 -5.39 -8.83
C ALA A 106 -13.75 -5.65 -7.39
N LEU A 107 -13.67 -4.63 -6.53
CA LEU A 107 -14.04 -4.68 -5.12
C LEU A 107 -15.45 -4.15 -4.91
N ALA A 108 -15.73 -2.98 -5.47
CA ALA A 108 -16.99 -2.29 -5.26
C ALA A 108 -17.35 -1.38 -6.45
N GLU A 109 -18.62 -1.02 -6.52
CA GLU A 109 -19.14 0.08 -7.34
C GLU A 109 -19.42 1.30 -6.47
N LEU A 110 -18.83 2.42 -6.85
CA LEU A 110 -19.00 3.72 -6.22
C LEU A 110 -19.99 4.54 -7.05
N THR A 111 -21.12 4.93 -6.48
CA THR A 111 -22.05 5.83 -7.15
C THR A 111 -21.96 7.21 -6.53
N ASP A 112 -21.73 8.22 -7.34
CA ASP A 112 -21.66 9.61 -6.91
C ASP A 112 -23.06 10.26 -6.84
N VAL A 113 -23.11 11.53 -6.38
CA VAL A 113 -24.36 12.28 -6.26
C VAL A 113 -25.01 12.61 -7.61
N SER A 114 -24.28 12.56 -8.72
CA SER A 114 -24.79 12.72 -10.09
C SER A 114 -25.43 11.45 -10.63
N GLY A 115 -25.23 10.30 -9.96
CA GLY A 115 -25.68 8.98 -10.40
C GLY A 115 -24.66 8.25 -11.28
N THR A 116 -23.45 8.81 -11.47
CA THR A 116 -22.40 8.15 -12.21
C THR A 116 -21.78 7.04 -11.37
N THR A 117 -21.57 5.87 -11.98
CA THR A 117 -20.98 4.71 -11.30
C THR A 117 -19.53 4.52 -11.75
N HIS A 118 -18.65 4.30 -10.77
CA HIS A 118 -17.24 4.05 -10.95
C HIS A 118 -16.89 2.69 -10.33
N ALA A 119 -16.21 1.82 -11.08
CA ALA A 119 -15.68 0.58 -10.52
C ALA A 119 -14.43 0.89 -9.68
N LEU A 120 -14.40 0.34 -8.47
CA LEU A 120 -13.23 0.37 -7.59
C LEU A 120 -12.51 -0.98 -7.70
N HIS A 121 -11.26 -0.94 -8.11
CA HIS A 121 -10.40 -2.12 -8.22
C HIS A 121 -9.34 -2.14 -7.13
N LEU A 122 -8.71 -3.30 -6.90
CA LEU A 122 -7.54 -3.41 -6.02
C LEU A 122 -6.45 -2.40 -6.41
N ALA A 123 -6.23 -2.22 -7.72
CA ALA A 123 -5.28 -1.25 -8.28
C ALA A 123 -5.43 0.17 -7.71
N ASP A 124 -6.66 0.60 -7.40
CA ASP A 124 -6.93 1.93 -6.86
C ASP A 124 -6.56 2.06 -5.37
N LEU A 125 -6.31 0.94 -4.69
CA LEU A 125 -5.99 0.85 -3.28
C LEU A 125 -4.51 0.51 -3.01
N VAL A 126 -3.75 0.12 -4.03
CA VAL A 126 -2.32 -0.22 -3.87
C VAL A 126 -1.56 0.97 -3.30
N SER A 127 -0.86 0.73 -2.22
CA SER A 127 0.05 1.66 -1.56
C SER A 127 1.40 0.98 -1.33
N GLY A 128 2.43 1.74 -0.96
CA GLY A 128 3.72 1.15 -0.61
C GLY A 128 3.62 0.11 0.50
N ALA A 129 2.74 0.35 1.49
CA ALA A 129 2.48 -0.60 2.58
C ALA A 129 1.82 -1.91 2.07
N VAL A 130 0.89 -1.82 1.11
CA VAL A 130 0.26 -2.99 0.49
C VAL A 130 1.30 -3.82 -0.26
N VAL A 131 2.18 -3.17 -1.03
CA VAL A 131 3.26 -3.88 -1.76
C VAL A 131 4.22 -4.57 -0.79
N ALA A 132 4.60 -3.90 0.30
CA ALA A 132 5.45 -4.48 1.34
C ALA A 132 4.78 -5.70 2.01
N ASP A 133 3.49 -5.58 2.37
CA ASP A 133 2.73 -6.66 3.00
C ASP A 133 2.59 -7.90 2.10
N VAL A 134 2.39 -7.72 0.79
CA VAL A 134 2.39 -8.83 -0.17
C VAL A 134 3.70 -9.61 -0.11
N VAL A 135 4.85 -8.92 -0.11
CA VAL A 135 6.16 -9.58 -0.04
C VAL A 135 6.35 -10.28 1.30
N ASP A 136 5.95 -9.64 2.40
CA ASP A 136 6.09 -10.22 3.73
C ASP A 136 5.17 -11.43 3.95
N ARG A 137 3.97 -11.43 3.39
CA ARG A 137 3.09 -12.62 3.37
C ARG A 137 3.72 -13.74 2.55
N ALA A 138 4.25 -13.44 1.36
CA ALA A 138 4.91 -14.42 0.51
C ALA A 138 6.12 -15.05 1.21
N LYS A 139 6.93 -14.27 1.94
CA LYS A 139 8.03 -14.79 2.77
C LYS A 139 7.52 -15.72 3.87
N ARG A 140 6.43 -15.36 4.57
CA ARG A 140 5.80 -16.22 5.59
C ARG A 140 5.28 -17.52 4.99
N HIS A 141 4.67 -17.49 3.81
CA HIS A 141 4.24 -18.69 3.09
C HIS A 141 5.42 -19.59 2.73
N ALA A 142 6.50 -19.00 2.21
CA ALA A 142 7.71 -19.76 1.86
C ALA A 142 8.35 -20.43 3.10
N VAL A 143 8.39 -19.74 4.24
CA VAL A 143 8.88 -20.31 5.52
C VAL A 143 7.98 -21.45 5.99
N ARG A 144 6.66 -21.25 5.93
CA ARG A 144 5.68 -22.30 6.30
C ARG A 144 5.86 -23.55 5.46
N ASP A 145 5.98 -23.40 4.13
CA ASP A 145 6.14 -24.52 3.21
C ASP A 145 7.49 -25.22 3.42
N TYR A 146 8.56 -24.48 3.66
CA TYR A 146 9.87 -25.04 3.99
C TYR A 146 9.85 -25.87 5.27
N LEU A 147 9.17 -25.39 6.31
CA LEU A 147 9.02 -26.13 7.57
C LEU A 147 8.14 -27.37 7.40
N ALA A 148 7.05 -27.27 6.65
CA ALA A 148 6.14 -28.38 6.35
C ALA A 148 6.82 -29.49 5.52
N ALA A 149 7.77 -29.13 4.67
CA ALA A 149 8.60 -30.05 3.90
C ALA A 149 9.79 -30.65 4.71
N GLY A 150 9.80 -30.49 6.03
CA GLY A 150 10.88 -30.99 6.88
C GLY A 150 12.22 -30.31 6.63
N GLN A 151 12.20 -29.04 6.27
CA GLN A 151 13.38 -28.21 5.94
C GLN A 151 14.16 -28.76 4.71
N ALA A 152 13.46 -29.37 3.77
CA ALA A 152 14.08 -29.85 2.54
C ALA A 152 14.60 -28.67 1.70
N PRO A 153 15.88 -28.68 1.27
CA PRO A 153 16.46 -27.61 0.46
C PRO A 153 15.67 -27.26 -0.80
N ALA A 154 14.99 -28.24 -1.39
CA ALA A 154 14.15 -28.05 -2.58
C ALA A 154 12.91 -27.18 -2.32
N ALA A 155 12.45 -27.05 -1.08
CA ALA A 155 11.29 -26.23 -0.70
C ALA A 155 11.70 -24.81 -0.24
N LEU A 156 13.01 -24.49 -0.25
CA LEU A 156 13.50 -23.20 0.21
C LEU A 156 13.20 -22.10 -0.83
N GLY A 157 12.68 -21.00 -0.36
CA GLY A 157 12.59 -19.76 -1.12
C GLY A 157 11.18 -19.36 -1.55
N VAL A 158 11.06 -18.06 -1.85
CA VAL A 158 9.84 -17.46 -2.37
C VAL A 158 9.63 -17.91 -3.83
N ARG A 159 8.40 -18.24 -4.17
CA ARG A 159 7.97 -18.60 -5.53
C ARG A 159 6.71 -17.85 -5.95
N GLU A 160 6.37 -17.92 -7.23
CA GLU A 160 5.18 -17.24 -7.77
C GLU A 160 3.89 -17.59 -7.02
N GLY A 161 3.71 -18.86 -6.63
CA GLY A 161 2.55 -19.30 -5.86
C GLY A 161 2.36 -18.54 -4.56
N HIS A 162 3.43 -18.32 -3.81
CA HIS A 162 3.37 -17.56 -2.54
C HIS A 162 2.96 -16.10 -2.74
N LEU A 163 3.46 -15.46 -3.80
CA LEU A 163 3.10 -14.08 -4.14
C LEU A 163 1.65 -13.98 -4.60
N ARG A 164 1.18 -14.94 -5.39
CA ARG A 164 -0.21 -15.00 -5.83
C ARG A 164 -1.18 -15.20 -4.67
N GLU A 165 -0.87 -16.09 -3.75
CA GLU A 165 -1.64 -16.29 -2.51
C GLU A 165 -1.67 -15.02 -1.66
N ALA A 166 -0.53 -14.32 -1.55
CA ALA A 166 -0.44 -13.08 -0.82
C ALA A 166 -1.30 -11.97 -1.44
N VAL A 167 -1.32 -11.84 -2.78
CA VAL A 167 -2.20 -10.89 -3.49
C VAL A 167 -3.68 -11.22 -3.26
N ALA A 168 -4.04 -12.50 -3.33
CA ALA A 168 -5.41 -12.94 -3.06
C ALA A 168 -5.85 -12.59 -1.63
N ALA A 169 -5.00 -12.84 -0.64
CA ALA A 169 -5.29 -12.50 0.76
C ALA A 169 -5.43 -10.97 0.97
N VAL A 170 -4.59 -10.17 0.31
CA VAL A 170 -4.74 -8.70 0.34
C VAL A 170 -6.06 -8.24 -0.29
N LEU A 171 -6.48 -8.88 -1.39
CA LEU A 171 -7.76 -8.59 -2.02
C LEU A 171 -8.94 -8.88 -1.08
N GLU A 172 -8.89 -9.98 -0.34
CA GLU A 172 -9.87 -10.35 0.69
C GLU A 172 -9.91 -9.31 1.81
N ASP A 173 -8.75 -8.96 2.39
CA ASP A 173 -8.65 -7.97 3.47
C ASP A 173 -9.21 -6.61 3.03
N GLN A 174 -8.94 -6.17 1.79
CA GLN A 174 -9.48 -4.90 1.27
C GLN A 174 -10.99 -4.98 1.06
N THR A 175 -11.51 -6.14 0.65
CA THR A 175 -12.95 -6.39 0.50
C THR A 175 -13.64 -6.27 1.87
N ASP A 176 -13.12 -6.94 2.88
CA ASP A 176 -13.68 -6.92 4.24
C ASP A 176 -13.66 -5.52 4.86
N LEU A 177 -12.55 -4.78 4.65
CA LEU A 177 -12.44 -3.41 5.13
C LEU A 177 -13.50 -2.52 4.48
N LEU A 178 -13.68 -2.61 3.15
CA LEU A 178 -14.66 -1.81 2.42
C LEU A 178 -16.10 -2.12 2.85
N ALA A 179 -16.40 -3.37 3.22
CA ALA A 179 -17.73 -3.77 3.67
C ALA A 179 -18.15 -3.12 4.99
N THR A 180 -17.18 -2.66 5.80
CA THR A 180 -17.43 -2.08 7.14
C THR A 180 -17.44 -0.56 7.16
N VAL A 181 -16.98 0.12 6.10
CA VAL A 181 -16.77 1.57 6.09
C VAL A 181 -17.91 2.30 5.35
N ALA A 182 -18.42 3.39 5.94
CA ALA A 182 -19.40 4.25 5.28
C ALA A 182 -18.79 4.95 4.05
N PRO A 183 -19.55 5.15 2.93
CA PRO A 183 -19.02 5.74 1.69
C PRO A 183 -18.34 7.10 1.88
N ALA A 184 -18.91 7.96 2.72
CA ALA A 184 -18.36 9.29 2.99
C ALA A 184 -17.05 9.25 3.79
N GLU A 185 -16.93 8.29 4.69
CA GLU A 185 -15.73 8.08 5.49
C GLU A 185 -14.62 7.48 4.62
N TRP A 186 -14.96 6.47 3.81
CA TRP A 186 -14.05 5.90 2.85
C TRP A 186 -13.49 6.97 1.89
N ALA A 187 -14.35 7.79 1.29
CA ALA A 187 -13.93 8.85 0.38
C ALA A 187 -12.93 9.82 1.03
N ARG A 188 -13.13 10.15 2.31
CA ARG A 188 -12.25 11.05 3.06
C ARG A 188 -10.89 10.41 3.38
N THR A 189 -10.87 9.12 3.73
CA THR A 189 -9.65 8.41 4.17
C THR A 189 -8.87 7.79 3.02
N SER A 190 -9.53 7.41 1.93
CA SER A 190 -8.90 6.80 0.75
C SER A 190 -8.19 7.80 -0.17
N GLY A 191 -8.41 9.10 0.02
CA GLY A 191 -7.93 10.14 -0.90
C GLY A 191 -8.74 10.25 -2.19
N TRP A 192 -10.02 9.81 -2.17
CA TRP A 192 -10.93 9.98 -3.29
C TRP A 192 -11.06 11.44 -3.71
N ARG A 193 -10.84 11.72 -5.00
CA ARG A 193 -10.87 13.08 -5.58
C ARG A 193 -12.09 13.33 -6.47
N GLY A 194 -12.96 12.34 -6.61
CA GLY A 194 -14.18 12.44 -7.40
C GLY A 194 -15.29 13.20 -6.66
N PRO A 195 -16.46 13.32 -7.32
CA PRO A 195 -17.66 13.90 -6.71
C PRO A 195 -18.03 13.18 -5.40
N ARG A 196 -18.85 13.86 -4.57
CA ARG A 196 -19.34 13.25 -3.32
C ARG A 196 -20.01 11.91 -3.61
N LEU A 197 -19.61 10.87 -2.87
CA LEU A 197 -20.19 9.53 -3.01
C LEU A 197 -21.57 9.48 -2.34
N ARG A 198 -22.52 8.88 -3.03
CA ARG A 198 -23.88 8.56 -2.56
C ARG A 198 -23.93 7.16 -1.97
N SER A 199 -23.31 6.19 -2.66
CA SER A 199 -23.30 4.80 -2.22
C SER A 199 -22.02 4.08 -2.63
N LEU A 200 -21.70 3.04 -1.88
CA LEU A 200 -20.67 2.06 -2.17
C LEU A 200 -21.36 0.71 -2.11
N ARG A 201 -21.34 -0.05 -3.21
CA ARG A 201 -21.92 -1.38 -3.32
C ARG A 201 -20.83 -2.39 -3.60
N MET A 202 -20.67 -3.37 -2.73
CA MET A 202 -19.71 -4.45 -2.92
C MET A 202 -20.07 -5.26 -4.17
N VAL A 203 -19.06 -5.56 -5.01
CA VAL A 203 -19.21 -6.43 -6.20
C VAL A 203 -18.96 -7.88 -5.82
N ARG A 204 -17.99 -8.11 -4.91
CA ARG A 204 -17.77 -9.42 -4.29
C ARG A 204 -18.64 -9.55 -3.06
N GLY A 205 -19.42 -10.63 -2.98
CA GLY A 205 -20.15 -10.96 -1.78
C GLY A 205 -19.19 -11.34 -0.67
N VAL A 206 -19.32 -10.72 0.50
CA VAL A 206 -18.86 -11.32 1.74
C VAL A 206 -19.77 -12.52 1.95
N GLU A 207 -19.31 -13.74 1.68
CA GLU A 207 -20.02 -14.94 2.14
C GLU A 207 -20.04 -14.87 3.68
N ALA A 208 -21.25 -14.75 4.22
CA ALA A 208 -21.51 -14.67 5.66
C ALA A 208 -21.36 -16.04 6.31
#